data_180d4428547fafffa2f6cbb679e1b8b1
#
_entry.id   180d4428547fafffa2f6cbb679e1b8b1
#
_cell.length_a   1.000
_cell.length_b   1.000
_cell.length_c   1.000
_cell.angle_alpha   90.00
_cell.angle_beta   90.00
_cell.angle_gamma   90.00
#
_symmetry.space_group_name_H-M   'P 1'
#
loop_
_entity.id
_entity.type
_entity.pdbx_description
1 polymer ?
#
loop_
_entity_poly.entity_id
_entity_poly.type
_entity_poly.pdbx_seq_one_letter_code
_entity_poly.pdbx_strand_id
1 'polypeptide(L)'
;MRSVPAQRAVLEAPPTRVELWFNERLEPAYSRVSVLDKANAQVDLRDGAVAADDTRRLSVSLPALAPGRYRVEFRVLSVDGHVVESRLTFTVKSWSRRTP
;
A
#
# COMPACT_ATOMS: atom_id res chain seq x y z
N MET A 1 -4.13 0.60 13.06
CA MET A 1 -3.65 0.99 11.71
C MET A 1 -4.83 1.19 10.79
N ARG A 2 -4.73 2.16 9.90
CA ARG A 2 -5.73 2.39 8.86
C ARG A 2 -5.05 2.29 7.50
N SER A 3 -5.74 1.81 6.49
CA SER A 3 -5.19 1.70 5.14
C SER A 3 -6.22 2.08 4.08
N VAL A 4 -5.71 2.57 2.95
CA VAL A 4 -6.49 2.79 1.73
C VAL A 4 -5.66 2.22 0.58
N PRO A 5 -6.10 1.19 -0.13
CA PRO A 5 -7.35 0.45 0.09
C PRO A 5 -7.38 -0.28 1.42
N ALA A 6 -8.59 -0.51 1.93
CA ALA A 6 -8.77 -1.24 3.17
C ALA A 6 -8.49 -2.73 2.96
N GLN A 7 -8.28 -3.45 4.07
CA GLN A 7 -8.12 -4.91 4.03
C GLN A 7 -9.32 -5.54 3.35
N ARG A 8 -9.06 -6.38 2.37
CA ARG A 8 -10.07 -7.15 1.60
C ARG A 8 -11.02 -6.26 0.80
N ALA A 9 -10.62 -5.01 0.53
CA ALA A 9 -11.44 -4.13 -0.29
C ALA A 9 -11.63 -4.73 -1.69
N VAL A 10 -12.80 -4.54 -2.26
CA VAL A 10 -13.11 -4.88 -3.63
C VAL A 10 -13.42 -3.57 -4.34
N LEU A 11 -12.56 -3.19 -5.29
CA LEU A 11 -12.61 -1.89 -5.89
C LEU A 11 -13.14 -1.98 -7.32
N GLU A 12 -14.03 -1.07 -7.68
CA GLU A 12 -14.57 -1.02 -9.04
C GLU A 12 -13.54 -0.56 -10.06
N ALA A 13 -12.52 0.18 -9.59
CA ALA A 13 -11.48 0.73 -10.44
C ALA A 13 -10.14 0.63 -9.74
N PRO A 14 -9.01 0.65 -10.49
CA PRO A 14 -7.70 0.56 -9.86
C PRO A 14 -7.40 1.77 -8.99
N PRO A 15 -6.81 1.57 -7.82
CA PRO A 15 -6.32 2.68 -7.02
C PRO A 15 -5.03 3.23 -7.64
N THR A 16 -4.72 4.49 -7.34
CA THR A 16 -3.50 5.12 -7.84
C THR A 16 -2.36 5.06 -6.84
N ARG A 17 -2.66 4.70 -5.59
CA ARG A 17 -1.67 4.59 -4.54
C ARG A 17 -2.21 3.76 -3.40
N VAL A 18 -1.28 3.28 -2.57
CA VAL A 18 -1.60 2.63 -1.29
C VAL A 18 -1.11 3.57 -0.20
N GLU A 19 -1.95 3.77 0.81
CA GLU A 19 -1.59 4.58 1.97
C GLU A 19 -1.89 3.82 3.24
N LEU A 20 -0.93 3.85 4.17
CA LEU A 20 -1.02 3.16 5.45
C LEU A 20 -0.75 4.17 6.56
N TRP A 21 -1.64 4.23 7.56
CA TRP A 21 -1.50 5.12 8.71
C TRP A 21 -1.30 4.29 9.97
N PHE A 22 -0.31 4.68 10.76
CA PHE A 22 0.07 3.98 11.97
C PHE A 22 -0.15 4.87 13.20
N ASN A 23 -0.13 4.26 14.37
CA ASN A 23 -0.33 4.99 15.62
C ASN A 23 0.92 5.74 16.06
N GLU A 24 2.09 5.30 15.60
CA GLU A 24 3.37 5.88 15.97
C GLU A 24 4.07 6.46 14.75
N ARG A 25 4.94 7.42 14.98
CA ARG A 25 5.79 7.92 13.91
C ARG A 25 6.76 6.84 13.47
N LEU A 26 7.07 6.85 12.19
CA LEU A 26 7.89 5.81 11.56
C LEU A 26 9.29 6.33 11.28
N GLU A 27 10.26 5.41 11.31
CA GLU A 27 11.62 5.67 10.88
C GLU A 27 11.67 5.49 9.36
N PRO A 28 11.87 6.58 8.59
CA PRO A 28 11.79 6.48 7.14
C PRO A 28 12.79 5.50 6.53
N ALA A 29 14.00 5.44 7.07
CA ALA A 29 15.06 4.59 6.52
C ALA A 29 14.77 3.11 6.69
N TYR A 30 13.88 2.74 7.61
CA TYR A 30 13.62 1.35 7.96
C TYR A 30 12.18 0.92 7.73
N SER A 31 11.42 1.73 6.99
CA SER A 31 10.01 1.44 6.73
C SER A 31 9.80 1.34 5.24
N ARG A 32 9.15 0.24 4.81
CA ARG A 32 8.95 -0.02 3.39
C ARG A 32 7.61 -0.69 3.14
N VAL A 33 7.13 -0.54 1.91
CA VAL A 33 5.88 -1.13 1.47
C VAL A 33 6.04 -1.58 0.02
N SER A 34 5.46 -2.72 -0.30
CA SER A 34 5.46 -3.29 -1.66
C SER A 34 4.07 -3.79 -2.00
N VAL A 35 3.71 -3.72 -3.27
CA VAL A 35 2.45 -4.28 -3.75
C VAL A 35 2.79 -5.35 -4.78
N LEU A 36 2.21 -6.53 -4.60
CA LEU A 36 2.49 -7.71 -5.41
C LEU A 36 1.19 -8.21 -6.03
N ASP A 37 1.28 -8.73 -7.25
CA ASP A 37 0.14 -9.39 -7.87
C ASP A 37 0.07 -10.85 -7.42
N LYS A 38 -0.90 -11.61 -7.95
CA LYS A 38 -1.09 -13.00 -7.53
C LYS A 38 0.06 -13.91 -7.97
N ALA A 39 0.89 -13.45 -8.90
CA ALA A 39 2.07 -14.19 -9.34
C ALA A 39 3.31 -13.80 -8.53
N ASN A 40 3.14 -12.99 -7.48
CA ASN A 40 4.21 -12.46 -6.61
C ASN A 40 5.15 -11.51 -7.33
N ALA A 41 4.70 -10.90 -8.43
CA ALA A 41 5.46 -9.86 -9.08
C ALA A 41 5.18 -8.52 -8.42
N GLN A 42 6.22 -7.74 -8.13
CA GLN A 42 6.07 -6.42 -7.55
C GLN A 42 5.56 -5.47 -8.63
N VAL A 43 4.42 -4.83 -8.37
CA VAL A 43 3.75 -4.01 -9.38
C VAL A 43 3.73 -2.53 -9.03
N ASP A 44 4.15 -2.14 -7.83
CA ASP A 44 4.18 -0.73 -7.46
C ASP A 44 5.31 0.02 -8.18
N LEU A 45 5.30 1.34 -8.08
CA LEU A 45 6.29 2.18 -8.76
C LEU A 45 7.60 2.31 -7.97
N ARG A 46 7.74 1.57 -6.88
CA ARG A 46 8.97 1.49 -6.06
C ARG A 46 9.36 2.83 -5.46
N ASP A 47 8.38 3.68 -5.23
CA ASP A 47 8.57 4.98 -4.59
C ASP A 47 8.03 4.99 -3.16
N GLY A 48 7.90 3.82 -2.55
CA GLY A 48 7.37 3.71 -1.20
C GLY A 48 8.19 4.52 -0.21
N ALA A 49 7.52 5.35 0.59
CA ALA A 49 8.19 6.23 1.52
C ALA A 49 7.24 6.71 2.61
N VAL A 50 7.84 7.06 3.76
CA VAL A 50 7.14 7.76 4.82
C VAL A 50 6.92 9.21 4.35
N ALA A 51 5.70 9.72 4.53
CA ALA A 51 5.36 11.05 4.07
C ALA A 51 6.11 12.12 4.87
N ALA A 52 6.58 13.15 4.15
CA ALA A 52 7.29 14.24 4.80
C ALA A 52 6.38 15.07 5.69
N ASP A 53 5.11 15.19 5.33
CA ASP A 53 4.13 15.98 6.07
C ASP A 53 3.36 15.19 7.12
N ASP A 54 3.57 13.86 7.18
CA ASP A 54 2.90 13.00 8.15
C ASP A 54 3.73 11.74 8.35
N THR A 55 4.57 11.74 9.37
CA THR A 55 5.50 10.65 9.61
C THR A 55 4.83 9.38 10.12
N ARG A 56 3.52 9.40 10.29
CA ARG A 56 2.74 8.20 10.58
C ARG A 56 2.16 7.56 9.34
N ARG A 57 2.37 8.15 8.17
CA ARG A 57 1.82 7.65 6.90
C ARG A 57 2.94 7.11 6.01
N LEU A 58 2.75 5.89 5.53
CA LEU A 58 3.63 5.24 4.56
C LEU A 58 2.81 5.04 3.30
N SER A 59 3.34 5.42 2.15
CA SER A 59 2.59 5.30 0.90
C SER A 59 3.47 4.85 -0.24
N VAL A 60 2.84 4.28 -1.27
CA VAL A 60 3.50 3.89 -2.51
C VAL A 60 2.55 4.14 -3.66
N SER A 61 3.09 4.62 -4.76
CA SER A 61 2.32 4.89 -5.97
C SER A 61 2.15 3.62 -6.78
N LEU A 62 1.05 3.56 -7.52
CA LEU A 62 0.71 2.41 -8.36
C LEU A 62 0.54 2.86 -9.81
N PRO A 63 1.02 2.03 -10.77
CA PRO A 63 0.66 2.23 -12.16
C PRO A 63 -0.79 1.80 -12.38
N ALA A 64 -1.26 1.86 -13.62
CA ALA A 64 -2.57 1.33 -13.97
C ALA A 64 -2.56 -0.19 -13.74
N LEU A 65 -3.34 -0.64 -12.77
CA LEU A 65 -3.38 -2.06 -12.43
C LEU A 65 -4.47 -2.78 -13.21
N ALA A 66 -4.15 -3.98 -13.69
CA ALA A 66 -5.13 -4.87 -14.30
C ALA A 66 -6.10 -5.38 -13.24
N PRO A 67 -7.31 -5.80 -13.65
CA PRO A 67 -8.20 -6.49 -12.72
C PRO A 67 -7.52 -7.70 -12.12
N GLY A 68 -7.74 -7.93 -10.84
CA GLY A 68 -7.14 -9.06 -10.14
C GLY A 68 -6.99 -8.79 -8.66
N ARG A 69 -6.38 -9.74 -7.98
CA ARG A 69 -6.11 -9.64 -6.55
C ARG A 69 -4.68 -9.21 -6.33
N TYR A 70 -4.49 -8.31 -5.37
CA TYR A 70 -3.17 -7.76 -5.03
C TYR A 70 -2.93 -7.89 -3.54
N ARG A 71 -1.65 -8.00 -3.18
CA ARG A 71 -1.22 -8.08 -1.79
C ARG A 71 -0.29 -6.91 -1.50
N VAL A 72 -0.57 -6.20 -0.42
CA VAL A 72 0.29 -5.15 0.09
C VAL A 72 1.09 -5.73 1.24
N GLU A 73 2.41 -5.73 1.13
CA GLU A 73 3.30 -6.19 2.20
C GLU A 73 4.07 -4.99 2.73
N PHE A 74 4.16 -4.88 4.04
CA PHE A 74 4.88 -3.78 4.64
C PHE A 74 5.66 -4.22 5.87
N ARG A 75 6.75 -3.51 6.09
CA ARG A 75 7.57 -3.68 7.28
C ARG A 75 7.98 -2.28 7.72
N VAL A 76 7.61 -1.92 8.94
CA VAL A 76 7.87 -0.59 9.47
C VAL A 76 8.57 -0.69 10.80
N LEU A 77 9.40 0.31 11.09
CA LEU A 77 10.02 0.51 12.40
C LEU A 77 9.50 1.83 12.94
N SER A 78 8.87 1.78 14.11
CA SER A 78 8.42 3.02 14.75
C SER A 78 9.59 3.67 15.50
N VAL A 79 9.45 4.96 15.77
CA VAL A 79 10.52 5.72 16.45
C VAL A 79 10.75 5.22 17.87
N ASP A 80 9.79 4.50 18.45
CA ASP A 80 9.95 3.90 19.78
C ASP A 80 10.52 2.49 19.74
N GLY A 81 10.95 2.01 18.58
CA GLY A 81 11.66 0.75 18.44
C GLY A 81 10.83 -0.47 18.12
N HIS A 82 9.54 -0.32 17.85
CA HIS A 82 8.69 -1.46 17.52
C HIS A 82 8.73 -1.74 16.02
N VAL A 83 8.88 -3.02 15.67
CA VAL A 83 8.80 -3.48 14.28
C VAL A 83 7.43 -4.08 14.05
N VAL A 84 6.75 -3.63 12.99
CA VAL A 84 5.48 -4.22 12.55
C VAL A 84 5.67 -4.71 11.13
N GLU A 85 5.38 -5.99 10.91
CA GLU A 85 5.48 -6.62 9.60
C GLU A 85 4.18 -7.34 9.35
N SER A 86 3.49 -7.00 8.26
CA SER A 86 2.19 -7.57 7.97
C SER A 86 1.83 -7.38 6.51
N ARG A 87 0.63 -7.80 6.15
CA ARG A 87 0.13 -7.68 4.79
C ARG A 87 -1.37 -7.51 4.80
N LEU A 88 -1.87 -6.96 3.69
CA LEU A 88 -3.30 -6.89 3.43
C LEU A 88 -3.54 -7.15 1.94
N THR A 89 -4.77 -7.43 1.58
CA THR A 89 -5.12 -7.71 0.21
C THR A 89 -6.24 -6.79 -0.25
N PHE A 90 -6.27 -6.54 -1.55
CA PHE A 90 -7.42 -5.89 -2.19
C PHE A 90 -7.61 -6.49 -3.57
N THR A 91 -8.79 -6.27 -4.13
CA THR A 91 -9.16 -6.78 -5.44
C THR A 91 -9.61 -5.64 -6.33
N VAL A 92 -9.17 -5.64 -7.58
CA VAL A 92 -9.59 -4.67 -8.59
C VAL A 92 -10.49 -5.42 -9.57
N LYS A 93 -11.71 -4.91 -9.78
CA LYS A 93 -12.68 -5.59 -10.61
C LYS A 93 -12.60 -5.20 -12.08
N SER A 94 -12.18 -3.96 -12.38
CA SER A 94 -12.11 -3.51 -13.76
C SER A 94 -10.91 -2.57 -13.94
N TRP A 95 -10.58 -2.30 -15.22
CA TRP A 95 -9.40 -1.52 -15.58
C TRP A 95 -9.46 -0.06 -15.17
N SER A 96 -10.66 0.50 -15.19
CA SER A 96 -10.79 1.95 -15.07
C SER A 96 -12.17 2.27 -14.54
N ARG A 97 -12.27 3.39 -13.81
CA ARG A 97 -13.57 3.86 -13.38
C ARG A 97 -14.32 4.60 -14.47
N ARG A 98 -13.68 4.87 -15.60
CA ARG A 98 -14.31 5.59 -16.64
C ARG A 98 -15.36 4.75 -17.32
N THR A 99 -16.55 5.33 -17.50
CA THR A 99 -17.62 4.65 -18.21
C THR A 99 -17.69 5.12 -19.66
N PRO A 100 -18.20 4.26 -20.52
CA PRO A 100 -18.39 4.66 -21.92
C PRO A 100 -19.32 5.83 -22.10
#